data_126f24fee4f2c9a725d3debc6270fba8
#
_entry.id   126f24fee4f2c9a725d3debc6270fba8
#
_cell.length_a   1.000
_cell.length_b   1.000
_cell.length_c   1.000
_cell.angle_alpha   90.00
_cell.angle_beta   90.00
_cell.angle_gamma   90.00
#
_symmetry.space_group_name_H-M   'P 1'
#
loop_
_entity.id
_entity.type
_entity.pdbx_description
1 polymer ?
#
loop_
_entity_poly.entity_id
_entity_poly.type
_entity_poly.pdbx_seq_one_letter_code
_entity_poly.pdbx_strand_id
1 'polypeptide(L)'
;MSTVKNRYRDTTHYVHVLAELVRAAQHRGATTYQDIAVIMGLPMKGSHMGAETGCVLGEIAEDEVAASRPMLSAVAVGVGGGPGPGFFKLARELGRLGSDQDEHEFWEKEREAAYQAWKRPLPGGPLSSHE
;
A
#
# COMPACT_ATOMS: atom_id res chain seq x y z
N MET A 1 -4.21 19.57 5.03
CA MET A 1 -5.43 18.92 4.56
C MET A 1 -5.10 17.86 3.51
N SER A 2 -5.68 16.70 3.65
CA SER A 2 -5.42 15.60 2.74
C SER A 2 -6.21 15.75 1.45
N THR A 3 -5.59 15.35 0.31
CA THR A 3 -6.30 15.25 -0.95
C THR A 3 -6.96 13.89 -1.12
N VAL A 4 -6.69 12.95 -0.19
CA VAL A 4 -7.28 11.63 -0.23
C VAL A 4 -8.74 11.71 0.22
N LYS A 5 -9.64 11.16 -0.58
CA LYS A 5 -11.05 11.16 -0.25
C LYS A 5 -11.34 10.12 0.83
N ASN A 6 -12.20 10.48 1.77
CA ASN A 6 -12.59 9.55 2.82
C ASN A 6 -13.79 8.74 2.33
N ARG A 7 -13.50 7.73 1.52
CA ARG A 7 -14.52 6.98 0.79
C ARG A 7 -14.66 5.55 1.27
N TYR A 8 -13.56 4.91 1.62
CA TYR A 8 -13.55 3.49 1.96
C TYR A 8 -13.23 3.21 3.42
N ARG A 9 -12.76 4.21 4.16
CA ARG A 9 -12.52 4.01 5.59
C ARG A 9 -13.80 3.53 6.26
N ASP A 10 -13.65 2.61 7.19
CA ASP A 10 -14.76 2.00 7.93
C ASP A 10 -15.67 1.12 7.08
N THR A 11 -15.18 0.66 5.93
CA THR A 11 -15.91 -0.29 5.09
C THR A 11 -15.17 -1.62 5.04
N THR A 12 -15.91 -2.66 4.65
CA THR A 12 -15.30 -3.98 4.49
C THR A 12 -14.29 -4.01 3.36
N HIS A 13 -14.50 -3.19 2.32
CA HIS A 13 -13.51 -3.08 1.24
C HIS A 13 -12.16 -2.63 1.77
N TYR A 14 -12.16 -1.60 2.63
CA TYR A 14 -10.91 -1.12 3.23
C TYR A 14 -10.20 -2.24 3.98
N VAL A 15 -10.94 -2.98 4.81
CA VAL A 15 -10.37 -4.05 5.61
C VAL A 15 -9.79 -5.15 4.73
N HIS A 16 -10.53 -5.54 3.69
CA HIS A 16 -10.08 -6.61 2.80
C HIS A 16 -8.84 -6.22 2.00
N VAL A 17 -8.81 -4.97 1.52
CA VAL A 17 -7.64 -4.49 0.79
C VAL A 17 -6.44 -4.36 1.71
N LEU A 18 -6.65 -3.83 2.92
CA LEU A 18 -5.59 -3.75 3.91
C LEU A 18 -5.00 -5.13 4.20
N ALA A 19 -5.87 -6.13 4.39
CA ALA A 19 -5.40 -7.49 4.66
C ALA A 19 -4.55 -8.04 3.51
N GLU A 20 -4.94 -7.77 2.27
CA GLU A 20 -4.15 -8.22 1.12
C GLU A 20 -2.79 -7.55 1.06
N LEU A 21 -2.74 -6.25 1.33
CA LEU A 21 -1.46 -5.53 1.34
C LEU A 21 -0.54 -6.05 2.45
N VAL A 22 -1.09 -6.29 3.64
CA VAL A 22 -0.31 -6.82 4.74
C VAL A 22 0.23 -8.22 4.38
N ARG A 23 -0.61 -9.05 3.78
CA ARG A 23 -0.19 -10.38 3.35
C ARG A 23 0.98 -10.30 2.37
N ALA A 24 0.85 -9.42 1.36
CA ALA A 24 1.92 -9.26 0.39
C ALA A 24 3.21 -8.79 1.06
N ALA A 25 3.11 -7.83 1.98
CA ALA A 25 4.29 -7.33 2.68
C ALA A 25 4.94 -8.41 3.53
N GLN A 26 4.14 -9.23 4.22
CA GLN A 26 4.68 -10.30 5.06
C GLN A 26 5.44 -11.34 4.27
N HIS A 27 5.07 -11.55 3.01
CA HIS A 27 5.73 -12.52 2.14
C HIS A 27 6.80 -11.87 1.25
N ARG A 28 7.10 -10.59 1.49
CA ARG A 28 8.05 -9.81 0.69
C ARG A 28 7.69 -9.86 -0.79
N GLY A 29 6.41 -9.76 -1.07
CA GLY A 29 5.87 -9.84 -2.41
C GLY A 29 5.14 -8.58 -2.82
N ALA A 30 4.26 -8.73 -3.79
CA ALA A 30 3.46 -7.64 -4.30
C ALA A 30 2.05 -8.12 -4.58
N THR A 31 1.11 -7.20 -4.64
CA THR A 31 -0.22 -7.46 -5.17
C THR A 31 -0.43 -6.49 -6.33
N THR A 32 -1.37 -6.78 -7.21
CA THR A 32 -1.59 -5.93 -8.38
C THR A 32 -2.84 -5.08 -8.19
N TYR A 33 -2.90 -3.99 -8.95
CA TYR A 33 -4.11 -3.16 -8.93
C TYR A 33 -5.33 -3.97 -9.38
N GLN A 34 -5.12 -4.92 -10.30
CA GLN A 34 -6.22 -5.78 -10.73
C GLN A 34 -6.70 -6.69 -9.60
N ASP A 35 -5.77 -7.24 -8.81
CA ASP A 35 -6.15 -8.05 -7.65
C ASP A 35 -6.94 -7.21 -6.65
N ILE A 36 -6.53 -5.96 -6.43
CA ILE A 36 -7.27 -5.06 -5.55
C ILE A 36 -8.67 -4.83 -6.10
N ALA A 37 -8.80 -4.61 -7.42
CA ALA A 37 -10.09 -4.42 -8.04
C ALA A 37 -11.01 -5.63 -7.86
N VAL A 38 -10.46 -6.84 -7.97
CA VAL A 38 -11.23 -8.06 -7.73
C VAL A 38 -11.75 -8.09 -6.30
N ILE A 39 -10.89 -7.78 -5.35
CA ILE A 39 -11.29 -7.75 -3.93
C ILE A 39 -12.44 -6.78 -3.71
N MET A 40 -12.43 -5.65 -4.42
CA MET A 40 -13.45 -4.62 -4.29
C MET A 40 -14.68 -4.87 -5.16
N GLY A 41 -14.66 -5.91 -6.00
CA GLY A 41 -15.76 -6.19 -6.90
C GLY A 41 -15.89 -5.21 -8.05
N LEU A 42 -14.79 -4.57 -8.45
CA LEU A 42 -14.79 -3.59 -9.52
C LEU A 42 -14.58 -4.23 -10.88
N PRO A 43 -15.07 -3.59 -11.95
CA PRO A 43 -14.70 -4.02 -13.30
C PRO A 43 -13.18 -3.98 -13.46
N MET A 44 -12.67 -4.93 -14.24
CA MET A 44 -11.23 -5.14 -14.36
C MET A 44 -10.55 -4.21 -15.35
N LYS A 45 -11.22 -3.18 -15.80
CA LYS A 45 -10.67 -2.28 -16.82
C LYS A 45 -11.32 -0.91 -16.70
N GLY A 46 -10.68 0.07 -17.36
CA GLY A 46 -11.21 1.41 -17.46
C GLY A 46 -10.72 2.33 -16.35
N SER A 47 -11.03 3.60 -16.52
CA SER A 47 -10.59 4.61 -15.58
C SER A 47 -11.27 4.47 -14.21
N HIS A 48 -12.45 3.87 -14.18
CA HIS A 48 -13.16 3.66 -12.91
C HIS A 48 -12.35 2.73 -11.99
N MET A 49 -11.82 1.65 -12.54
CA MET A 49 -10.98 0.74 -11.75
C MET A 49 -9.79 1.49 -11.16
N GLY A 50 -9.08 2.26 -11.99
CA GLY A 50 -7.92 2.99 -11.52
C GLY A 50 -8.25 4.01 -10.45
N ALA A 51 -9.36 4.74 -10.64
CA ALA A 51 -9.77 5.76 -9.68
C ALA A 51 -10.14 5.14 -8.33
N GLU A 52 -10.89 4.04 -8.34
CA GLU A 52 -11.38 3.45 -7.09
C GLU A 52 -10.27 2.71 -6.35
N THR A 53 -9.43 1.96 -7.05
CA THR A 53 -8.28 1.31 -6.40
C THR A 53 -7.32 2.35 -5.85
N GLY A 54 -7.09 3.43 -6.59
CA GLY A 54 -6.25 4.52 -6.11
C GLY A 54 -6.80 5.16 -4.86
N CYS A 55 -8.12 5.29 -4.76
CA CYS A 55 -8.75 5.89 -3.60
C CYS A 55 -8.51 5.07 -2.33
N VAL A 56 -8.80 3.76 -2.37
CA VAL A 56 -8.63 2.93 -1.18
C VAL A 56 -7.16 2.81 -0.81
N LEU A 57 -6.28 2.67 -1.80
CA LEU A 57 -4.84 2.58 -1.54
C LEU A 57 -4.31 3.87 -0.92
N GLY A 58 -4.83 5.02 -1.39
CA GLY A 58 -4.43 6.31 -0.83
C GLY A 58 -4.86 6.46 0.61
N GLU A 59 -6.09 6.05 0.93
CA GLU A 59 -6.57 6.11 2.31
C GLU A 59 -5.73 5.24 3.24
N ILE A 60 -5.40 4.03 2.78
CA ILE A 60 -4.56 3.13 3.59
C ILE A 60 -3.18 3.73 3.78
N ALA A 61 -2.56 4.26 2.71
CA ALA A 61 -1.24 4.86 2.81
C ALA A 61 -1.23 6.03 3.78
N GLU A 62 -2.25 6.88 3.71
CA GLU A 62 -2.36 8.02 4.61
C GLU A 62 -2.47 7.57 6.06
N ASP A 63 -3.30 6.56 6.32
CA ASP A 63 -3.46 6.04 7.68
C ASP A 63 -2.18 5.40 8.20
N GLU A 64 -1.45 4.70 7.34
CA GLU A 64 -0.18 4.09 7.73
C GLU A 64 0.85 5.15 8.11
N VAL A 65 0.96 6.20 7.31
CA VAL A 65 1.90 7.28 7.61
C VAL A 65 1.50 7.98 8.90
N ALA A 66 0.20 8.18 9.12
CA ALA A 66 -0.28 8.79 10.35
C ALA A 66 0.06 7.94 11.58
N ALA A 67 0.18 6.63 11.40
CA ALA A 67 0.57 5.70 12.46
C ALA A 67 2.08 5.48 12.52
N SER A 68 2.84 6.28 11.81
CA SER A 68 4.31 6.21 11.76
C SER A 68 4.83 4.93 11.12
N ARG A 69 4.08 4.40 10.17
CA ARG A 69 4.50 3.25 9.38
C ARG A 69 4.72 3.67 7.92
N PRO A 70 5.45 2.87 7.15
CA PRO A 70 5.65 3.20 5.73
C PRO A 70 4.34 3.13 4.94
N MET A 71 4.35 3.74 3.75
CA MET A 71 3.20 3.67 2.84
C MET A 71 3.04 2.23 2.37
N LEU A 72 2.04 1.54 2.90
CA LEU A 72 1.82 0.14 2.59
C LEU A 72 1.44 -0.07 1.12
N SER A 73 0.92 0.96 0.47
CA SER A 73 0.61 0.90 -0.96
C SER A 73 1.83 0.69 -1.84
N ALA A 74 3.04 0.77 -1.28
CA ALA A 74 4.26 0.47 -2.03
C ALA A 74 4.30 -0.98 -2.53
N VAL A 75 3.52 -1.90 -1.92
CA VAL A 75 3.49 -3.29 -2.38
C VAL A 75 2.43 -3.54 -3.44
N ALA A 76 1.66 -2.53 -3.83
CA ALA A 76 0.68 -2.64 -4.93
C ALA A 76 1.30 -2.12 -6.22
N VAL A 77 1.26 -2.93 -7.27
CA VAL A 77 1.94 -2.63 -8.52
C VAL A 77 1.02 -2.80 -9.71
N GLY A 78 1.37 -2.13 -10.81
CA GLY A 78 0.69 -2.30 -12.07
C GLY A 78 1.37 -3.34 -12.95
N VAL A 79 0.94 -3.39 -14.19
CA VAL A 79 1.43 -4.37 -15.17
C VAL A 79 2.94 -4.27 -15.36
N GLY A 80 3.49 -3.07 -15.29
CA GLY A 80 4.92 -2.88 -15.47
C GLY A 80 5.77 -3.22 -14.25
N GLY A 81 5.16 -3.65 -13.16
CA GLY A 81 5.90 -4.07 -11.98
C GLY A 81 6.21 -2.97 -10.97
N GLY A 82 5.77 -1.76 -11.23
CA GLY A 82 5.96 -0.65 -10.30
C GLY A 82 4.63 0.02 -9.96
N PRO A 83 4.64 0.96 -9.03
CA PRO A 83 3.43 1.66 -8.65
C PRO A 83 3.01 2.67 -9.72
N GLY A 84 1.74 3.03 -9.72
CA GLY A 84 1.26 4.07 -10.61
C GLY A 84 1.67 5.46 -10.12
N PRO A 85 1.42 6.48 -10.96
CA PRO A 85 1.83 7.85 -10.63
C PRO A 85 1.16 8.40 -9.37
N GLY A 86 -0.02 7.89 -9.02
CA GLY A 86 -0.70 8.34 -7.81
C GLY A 86 0.06 8.04 -6.54
N PHE A 87 0.82 6.94 -6.52
CA PHE A 87 1.66 6.61 -5.37
C PHE A 87 2.68 7.72 -5.11
N PHE A 88 3.38 8.16 -6.16
CA PHE A 88 4.40 9.19 -6.01
C PHE A 88 3.81 10.55 -5.68
N LYS A 89 2.66 10.86 -6.28
CA LYS A 89 1.98 12.11 -5.99
C LYS A 89 1.61 12.18 -4.51
N LEU A 90 1.03 11.12 -3.99
CA LEU A 90 0.64 11.08 -2.59
C LEU A 90 1.87 11.12 -1.68
N ALA A 91 2.94 10.43 -2.06
CA ALA A 91 4.17 10.45 -1.26
C ALA A 91 4.69 11.87 -1.10
N ARG A 92 4.61 12.68 -2.17
CA ARG A 92 5.01 14.07 -2.09
C ARG A 92 4.07 14.87 -1.20
N GLU A 93 2.77 14.65 -1.32
CA GLU A 93 1.79 15.34 -0.49
C GLU A 93 1.95 15.03 0.97
N LEU A 94 2.36 13.81 1.29
CA LEU A 94 2.60 13.40 2.68
C LEU A 94 3.98 13.80 3.19
N GLY A 95 4.79 14.43 2.36
CA GLY A 95 6.11 14.89 2.78
C GLY A 95 7.17 13.82 2.85
N ARG A 96 6.92 12.66 2.25
CA ARG A 96 7.87 11.55 2.29
C ARG A 96 8.81 11.53 1.09
N LEU A 97 8.42 12.13 -0.02
CA LEU A 97 9.22 12.16 -1.23
C LEU A 97 9.47 13.62 -1.62
N GLY A 98 10.74 14.01 -1.65
CA GLY A 98 11.10 15.36 -2.04
C GLY A 98 10.98 15.56 -3.54
N SER A 99 10.88 16.83 -3.95
CA SER A 99 10.63 17.15 -5.35
C SER A 99 11.77 16.74 -6.28
N ASP A 100 12.98 16.62 -5.74
CA ASP A 100 14.16 16.27 -6.52
C ASP A 100 14.69 14.86 -6.22
N GLN A 101 13.96 14.07 -5.46
CA GLN A 101 14.35 12.69 -5.18
C GLN A 101 13.93 11.78 -6.34
N ASP A 102 14.73 10.73 -6.57
CA ASP A 102 14.42 9.73 -7.57
C ASP A 102 13.22 8.89 -7.14
N GLU A 103 12.21 8.84 -8.00
CA GLU A 103 10.97 8.13 -7.67
C GLU A 103 11.18 6.63 -7.49
N HIS A 104 11.94 6.02 -8.41
CA HIS A 104 12.16 4.58 -8.34
C HIS A 104 12.91 4.19 -7.08
N GLU A 105 13.95 4.94 -6.75
CA GLU A 105 14.73 4.68 -5.55
C GLU A 105 13.88 4.85 -4.29
N PHE A 106 13.05 5.90 -4.26
CA PHE A 106 12.14 6.10 -3.14
C PHE A 106 11.21 4.91 -2.99
N TRP A 107 10.60 4.45 -4.11
CA TRP A 107 9.67 3.34 -4.06
C TRP A 107 10.33 2.08 -3.53
N GLU A 108 11.54 1.77 -3.99
CA GLU A 108 12.24 0.58 -3.52
C GLU A 108 12.50 0.62 -2.02
N LYS A 109 12.90 1.78 -1.53
CA LYS A 109 13.14 1.94 -0.09
C LYS A 109 11.86 1.86 0.72
N GLU A 110 10.79 2.46 0.21
CA GLU A 110 9.51 2.43 0.92
C GLU A 110 8.93 1.02 0.94
N ARG A 111 9.07 0.29 -0.17
CA ARG A 111 8.63 -1.09 -0.23
C ARG A 111 9.41 -1.96 0.76
N GLU A 112 10.71 -1.81 0.80
CA GLU A 112 11.53 -2.56 1.75
C GLU A 112 11.15 -2.20 3.19
N ALA A 113 10.89 -0.94 3.45
CA ALA A 113 10.45 -0.52 4.78
C ALA A 113 9.12 -1.17 5.14
N ALA A 114 8.19 -1.29 4.18
CA ALA A 114 6.92 -1.95 4.42
C ALA A 114 7.13 -3.43 4.74
N TYR A 115 8.05 -4.08 4.03
CA TYR A 115 8.38 -5.48 4.34
C TYR A 115 8.88 -5.61 5.77
N GLN A 116 9.77 -4.73 6.19
CA GLN A 116 10.30 -4.78 7.55
C GLN A 116 9.24 -4.49 8.61
N ALA A 117 8.37 -3.54 8.32
CA ALA A 117 7.33 -3.15 9.29
C ALA A 117 6.33 -4.27 9.54
N TRP A 118 6.06 -5.10 8.54
CA TRP A 118 5.01 -6.10 8.61
C TRP A 118 5.51 -7.53 8.64
N LYS A 119 6.83 -7.74 8.68
CA LYS A 119 7.37 -9.09 8.68
C LYS A 119 6.87 -9.87 9.90
N ARG A 120 6.70 -11.17 9.70
CA ARG A 120 6.25 -12.04 10.78
C ARG A 120 7.47 -12.67 11.45
N PRO A 121 7.40 -12.89 12.77
CA PRO A 121 8.48 -13.60 13.45
C PRO A 121 8.60 -15.01 12.87
N LEU A 122 9.83 -15.52 12.83
CA LEU A 122 10.04 -16.90 12.39
C LEU A 122 9.49 -17.86 13.44
N PRO A 123 8.89 -18.98 13.01
CA PRO A 123 8.44 -20.00 13.96
C PRO A 123 9.59 -20.45 14.84
N GLY A 124 9.34 -20.58 16.14
CA GLY A 124 10.37 -21.01 17.07
C GLY A 124 11.34 -19.92 17.47
N GLY A 125 11.13 -18.69 17.00
CA GLY A 125 12.01 -17.58 17.34
C GLY A 125 11.73 -17.04 18.74
N PRO A 126 12.42 -15.97 19.12
CA PRO A 126 12.34 -15.46 20.49
C PRO A 126 10.95 -15.13 20.96
N LEU A 127 10.08 -14.70 20.05
CA LEU A 127 8.73 -14.34 20.44
C LEU A 127 7.91 -15.51 20.88
N SER A 128 8.17 -16.67 20.32
CA SER A 128 7.39 -17.84 20.66
C SER A 128 7.75 -18.39 22.02
N SER A 129 8.85 -17.96 22.56
CA SER A 129 9.28 -18.47 23.85
C SER A 129 8.55 -17.84 24.99
N HIS A 130 7.78 -16.91 24.64
CA HIS A 130 7.09 -16.28 25.52
C HIS A 130 5.96 -16.64 25.74
N GLU A 131 6.01 -17.01 25.55
CA GLU A 131 5.23 -17.32 25.71
C GLU A 131 5.14 -17.73 26.37
#